data_bbb5eedf1e74f1c075a478041f3e7332
#
_entry.id   bbb5eedf1e74f1c075a478041f3e7332
#
_cell.length_a   1.000
_cell.length_b   1.000
_cell.length_c   1.000
_cell.angle_alpha   90.00
_cell.angle_beta   90.00
_cell.angle_gamma   90.00
#
_symmetry.space_group_name_H-M   'P 1'
#
loop_
_entity.id
_entity.type
_entity.pdbx_description
1 polymer ?
#
loop_
_entity_poly.entity_id
_entity_poly.type
_entity_poly.pdbx_seq_one_letter_code
_entity_poly.pdbx_strand_id
1 'polypeptide(L)'
;MLEMAAFYERLGGKGDGALSYDDFKKGWLNFFNEPKGGEEEIRRTFDKLDIYHDGSVDLVDWTCSMTLVDMSEMVKECKEHGPLYDAALDEEELELMKSMLHRVDMVCQKAYNLGVKIMIDAEWTAIQPAIDNVVVHMMRKYNRDTEKGPIVFNTFQTYLKDARFR
;
A
#
# COMPACT_ATOMS: atom_id res chain seq x y z
N MET A 1 -4.98 7.97 -2.65
CA MET A 1 -3.68 8.59 -2.29
C MET A 1 -3.81 9.65 -1.20
N LEU A 2 -4.73 10.63 -1.31
CA LEU A 2 -4.92 11.66 -0.27
C LEU A 2 -5.21 11.06 1.13
N GLU A 3 -5.99 10.00 1.21
CA GLU A 3 -6.33 9.33 2.48
C GLU A 3 -5.15 8.56 3.06
N MET A 4 -4.32 7.93 2.23
CA MET A 4 -3.10 7.26 2.66
C MET A 4 -2.06 8.25 3.20
N ALA A 5 -1.91 9.40 2.54
CA ALA A 5 -1.05 10.46 3.01
C ALA A 5 -1.57 11.06 4.34
N ALA A 6 -2.88 11.30 4.45
CA ALA A 6 -3.49 11.77 5.69
C ALA A 6 -3.32 10.78 6.86
N PHE A 7 -3.32 9.49 6.56
CA PHE A 7 -3.08 8.45 7.56
C PHE A 7 -1.61 8.42 8.01
N TYR A 8 -0.69 8.56 7.05
CA TYR A 8 0.75 8.70 7.32
C TYR A 8 1.05 9.94 8.18
N GLU A 9 0.44 11.09 7.85
CA GLU A 9 0.58 12.32 8.63
C GLU A 9 0.05 12.16 10.07
N ARG A 10 -1.04 11.42 10.26
CA ARG A 10 -1.61 11.13 11.59
C ARG A 10 -0.69 10.24 12.42
N LEU A 11 0.07 9.35 11.81
CA LEU A 11 1.08 8.55 12.49
C LEU A 11 2.33 9.35 12.87
N GLY A 12 2.40 10.62 12.49
CA GLY A 12 3.50 11.53 12.82
C GLY A 12 4.40 11.88 11.64
N GLY A 13 4.10 11.37 10.43
CA GLY A 13 4.77 11.79 9.20
C GLY A 13 4.51 13.25 8.92
N LYS A 14 5.56 14.00 8.59
CA LYS A 14 5.44 15.43 8.27
C LYS A 14 6.02 15.66 6.89
N GLY A 15 5.13 15.93 5.93
CA GLY A 15 5.52 16.34 4.58
C GLY A 15 6.50 15.39 3.90
N ASP A 16 7.74 15.81 3.75
CA ASP A 16 8.87 15.05 3.21
C ASP A 16 9.73 14.35 4.29
N GLY A 17 9.32 14.45 5.56
CA GLY A 17 10.02 13.83 6.69
C GLY A 17 9.69 12.36 6.85
N ALA A 18 10.74 11.52 6.95
CA ALA A 18 10.58 10.11 7.26
C ALA A 18 10.27 9.89 8.75
N LEU A 19 9.44 8.88 9.05
CA LEU A 19 9.11 8.45 10.41
C LEU A 19 10.21 7.56 10.96
N SER A 20 10.80 7.95 12.08
CA SER A 20 11.61 7.03 12.88
C SER A 20 10.72 5.99 13.55
N TYR A 21 11.32 4.88 14.02
CA TYR A 21 10.57 3.89 14.77
C TYR A 21 9.87 4.48 16.01
N ASP A 22 10.56 5.37 16.73
CA ASP A 22 10.00 5.98 17.94
C ASP A 22 8.79 6.88 17.63
N ASP A 23 8.84 7.65 16.54
CA ASP A 23 7.71 8.46 16.08
C ASP A 23 6.56 7.58 15.61
N PHE A 24 6.85 6.54 14.85
CA PHE A 24 5.86 5.56 14.40
C PHE A 24 5.17 4.88 15.58
N LYS A 25 5.93 4.36 16.56
CA LYS A 25 5.40 3.74 17.75
C LYS A 25 4.52 4.70 18.55
N LYS A 26 4.96 5.94 18.72
CA LYS A 26 4.17 6.97 19.40
C LYS A 26 2.87 7.28 18.66
N GLY A 27 2.95 7.44 17.34
CA GLY A 27 1.77 7.63 16.50
C GLY A 27 0.84 6.44 16.59
N TRP A 28 1.37 5.21 16.49
CA TRP A 28 0.60 3.98 16.64
C TRP A 28 -0.21 3.95 17.94
N LEU A 29 0.45 4.12 19.07
CA LEU A 29 -0.19 4.08 20.39
C LEU A 29 -1.21 5.21 20.63
N ASN A 30 -1.12 6.30 19.86
CA ASN A 30 -2.13 7.36 19.90
C ASN A 30 -3.40 6.98 19.12
N PHE A 31 -3.25 6.35 17.97
CA PHE A 31 -4.36 6.14 17.02
C PHE A 31 -4.98 4.75 17.08
N PHE A 32 -4.17 3.72 17.35
CA PHE A 32 -4.62 2.34 17.35
C PHE A 32 -4.77 1.79 18.76
N ASN A 33 -5.59 0.76 18.88
CA ASN A 33 -5.62 -0.07 20.05
C ASN A 33 -4.26 -0.74 20.24
N GLU A 34 -3.93 -1.06 21.48
CA GLU A 34 -2.70 -1.79 21.78
C GLU A 34 -2.79 -3.18 21.12
N PRO A 35 -1.83 -3.53 20.25
CA PRO A 35 -1.89 -4.80 19.55
C PRO A 35 -1.68 -5.97 20.51
N LYS A 36 -2.27 -7.11 20.21
CA LYS A 36 -2.19 -8.32 21.05
C LYS A 36 -0.75 -8.79 21.27
N GLY A 37 0.12 -8.59 20.29
CA GLY A 37 1.55 -8.87 20.36
C GLY A 37 2.39 -7.74 20.99
N GLY A 38 1.75 -6.67 21.49
CA GLY A 38 2.44 -5.56 22.13
C GLY A 38 3.44 -4.86 21.22
N GLU A 39 4.54 -4.38 21.79
CA GLU A 39 5.56 -3.63 21.05
C GLU A 39 6.21 -4.43 19.90
N GLU A 40 6.31 -5.74 20.04
CA GLU A 40 6.90 -6.58 19.00
C GLU A 40 6.07 -6.58 17.69
N GLU A 41 4.76 -6.51 17.81
CA GLU A 41 3.86 -6.40 16.65
C GLU A 41 3.98 -5.02 15.97
N ILE A 42 4.09 -3.94 16.75
CA ILE A 42 4.36 -2.59 16.23
C ILE A 42 5.70 -2.58 15.48
N ARG A 43 6.72 -3.23 16.03
CA ARG A 43 8.04 -3.33 15.41
C ARG A 43 8.00 -4.09 14.10
N ARG A 44 7.33 -5.24 14.06
CA ARG A 44 7.17 -6.02 12.82
C ARG A 44 6.44 -5.21 11.74
N THR A 45 5.43 -4.43 12.13
CA THR A 45 4.72 -3.58 11.17
C THR A 45 5.65 -2.49 10.63
N PHE A 46 6.44 -1.84 11.48
CA PHE A 46 7.43 -0.87 11.05
C PHE A 46 8.46 -1.49 10.09
N ASP A 47 9.05 -2.63 10.45
CA ASP A 47 10.05 -3.33 9.63
C ASP A 47 9.48 -3.78 8.27
N LYS A 48 8.18 -4.09 8.19
CA LYS A 48 7.48 -4.37 6.92
C LYS A 48 7.34 -3.11 6.05
N LEU A 49 7.16 -1.96 6.69
CA LEU A 49 7.00 -0.67 6.01
C LEU A 49 8.35 -0.11 5.54
N ASP A 50 9.41 -0.26 6.33
CA ASP A 50 10.79 0.14 6.00
C ASP A 50 11.37 -0.76 4.91
N ILE A 51 11.01 -0.45 3.66
CA ILE A 51 11.35 -1.29 2.50
C ILE A 51 12.82 -1.20 2.07
N TYR A 52 13.51 -0.14 2.47
CA TYR A 52 14.94 0.07 2.21
C TYR A 52 15.82 -0.33 3.38
N HIS A 53 15.22 -0.68 4.54
CA HIS A 53 15.92 -1.07 5.76
C HIS A 53 16.92 -0.02 6.24
N ASP A 54 16.54 1.25 6.10
CA ASP A 54 17.35 2.40 6.53
C ASP A 54 16.96 2.90 7.93
N GLY A 55 15.97 2.27 8.56
CA GLY A 55 15.50 2.59 9.91
C GLY A 55 14.48 3.71 9.93
N SER A 56 13.96 4.09 8.79
CA SER A 56 12.94 5.11 8.64
C SER A 56 11.86 4.68 7.64
N VAL A 57 10.68 5.27 7.78
CA VAL A 57 9.55 5.06 6.84
C VAL A 57 9.16 6.41 6.28
N ASP A 58 9.39 6.63 5.00
CA ASP A 58 8.90 7.81 4.30
C ASP A 58 7.53 7.57 3.64
N LEU A 59 6.98 8.59 2.97
CA LEU A 59 5.69 8.48 2.29
C LEU A 59 5.75 7.50 1.12
N VAL A 60 6.90 7.33 0.47
CA VAL A 60 7.10 6.38 -0.63
C VAL A 60 7.09 4.96 -0.07
N ASP A 61 7.83 4.71 1.02
CA ASP A 61 7.82 3.45 1.74
C ASP A 61 6.40 3.06 2.15
N TRP A 62 5.72 3.99 2.81
CA TRP A 62 4.34 3.82 3.23
C TRP A 62 3.42 3.45 2.07
N THR A 63 3.41 4.26 1.00
CA THR A 63 2.55 4.08 -0.16
C THR A 63 2.86 2.79 -0.91
N CYS A 64 4.13 2.42 -0.96
CA CYS A 64 4.61 1.25 -1.68
C CYS A 64 4.49 -0.06 -0.90
N SER A 65 4.48 -0.04 0.43
CA SER A 65 4.40 -1.25 1.26
C SER A 65 2.98 -1.59 1.72
N MET A 66 2.12 -0.58 1.89
CA MET A 66 0.74 -0.77 2.33
C MET A 66 -0.15 -1.26 1.21
N THR A 67 -0.70 -2.46 1.36
CA THR A 67 -1.75 -2.96 0.47
C THR A 67 -3.12 -2.45 0.90
N LEU A 68 -4.12 -2.56 0.02
CA LEU A 68 -5.53 -2.26 0.36
C LEU A 68 -6.05 -3.16 1.49
N VAL A 69 -5.55 -4.40 1.57
CA VAL A 69 -5.87 -5.34 2.65
C VAL A 69 -5.27 -4.85 3.96
N ASP A 70 -3.97 -4.51 3.98
CA ASP A 70 -3.29 -4.00 5.17
C ASP A 70 -3.97 -2.74 5.71
N MET A 71 -4.35 -1.82 4.81
CA MET A 71 -5.07 -0.60 5.20
C MET A 71 -6.40 -0.90 5.85
N SER A 72 -7.20 -1.80 5.26
CA SER A 72 -8.50 -2.15 5.79
C SER A 72 -8.39 -2.84 7.16
N GLU A 73 -7.40 -3.73 7.34
CA GLU A 73 -7.11 -4.37 8.60
C GLU A 73 -6.66 -3.35 9.67
N MET A 74 -5.75 -2.42 9.32
CA MET A 74 -5.29 -1.37 10.24
C MET A 74 -6.40 -0.43 10.69
N VAL A 75 -7.28 -0.02 9.78
CA VAL A 75 -8.38 0.90 10.10
C VAL A 75 -9.33 0.30 11.12
N LYS A 76 -9.54 -1.02 11.11
CA LYS A 76 -10.36 -1.72 12.11
C LYS A 76 -9.78 -1.68 13.53
N GLU A 77 -8.45 -1.49 13.65
CA GLU A 77 -7.77 -1.37 14.94
C GLU A 77 -7.73 0.08 15.47
N CYS A 78 -8.30 1.06 14.75
CA CYS A 78 -8.35 2.46 15.20
C CYS A 78 -9.19 2.62 16.46
N LYS A 79 -8.72 3.45 17.41
CA LYS A 79 -9.45 3.80 18.63
C LYS A 79 -10.73 4.60 18.37
N GLU A 80 -10.67 5.46 17.36
CA GLU A 80 -11.78 6.31 16.97
C GLU A 80 -12.35 5.84 15.63
N HIS A 81 -13.66 5.67 15.59
CA HIS A 81 -14.38 5.34 14.39
C HIS A 81 -14.69 6.62 13.62
N GLY A 82 -14.38 6.65 12.34
CA GLY A 82 -14.63 7.76 11.44
C GLY A 82 -14.92 7.25 10.03
N PRO A 83 -15.04 8.14 9.03
CA PRO A 83 -15.42 7.75 7.67
C PRO A 83 -14.54 6.65 7.05
N LEU A 84 -13.25 6.59 7.41
CA LEU A 84 -12.35 5.51 6.98
C LEU A 84 -12.69 4.17 7.61
N TYR A 85 -13.09 4.18 8.89
CA TYR A 85 -13.54 2.97 9.59
C TYR A 85 -14.82 2.42 8.96
N ASP A 86 -15.78 3.31 8.65
CA ASP A 86 -17.04 2.94 8.02
C ASP A 86 -16.86 2.43 6.58
N ALA A 87 -15.78 2.85 5.91
CA ALA A 87 -15.40 2.42 4.56
C ALA A 87 -14.45 1.19 4.57
N ALA A 88 -14.05 0.68 5.74
CA ALA A 88 -13.20 -0.50 5.80
C ALA A 88 -13.95 -1.73 5.30
N LEU A 89 -13.26 -2.55 4.51
CA LEU A 89 -13.81 -3.79 3.96
C LEU A 89 -14.28 -4.71 5.08
N ASP A 90 -15.43 -5.31 4.93
CA ASP A 90 -15.89 -6.38 5.81
C ASP A 90 -15.10 -7.69 5.55
N GLU A 91 -15.43 -8.77 6.28
CA GLU A 91 -14.69 -10.03 6.16
C GLU A 91 -14.87 -10.68 4.77
N GLU A 92 -16.08 -10.60 4.21
CA GLU A 92 -16.38 -11.15 2.87
C GLU A 92 -15.66 -10.35 1.78
N GLU A 93 -15.72 -9.02 1.86
CA GLU A 93 -15.03 -8.12 0.94
C GLU A 93 -13.51 -8.28 1.02
N LEU A 94 -12.94 -8.47 2.22
CA LEU A 94 -11.51 -8.77 2.40
C LEU A 94 -11.09 -10.07 1.72
N GLU A 95 -11.88 -11.13 1.84
CA GLU A 95 -11.62 -12.40 1.17
C GLU A 95 -11.73 -12.27 -0.35
N LEU A 96 -12.71 -11.50 -0.85
CA LEU A 96 -12.83 -11.19 -2.28
C LEU A 96 -11.60 -10.39 -2.78
N MET A 97 -11.15 -9.40 -2.01
CA MET A 97 -9.97 -8.62 -2.32
C MET A 97 -8.69 -9.49 -2.35
N LYS A 98 -8.47 -10.31 -1.33
CA LYS A 98 -7.34 -11.27 -1.28
C LYS A 98 -7.37 -12.22 -2.48
N SER A 99 -8.54 -12.74 -2.81
CA SER A 99 -8.73 -13.62 -3.96
C SER A 99 -8.46 -12.90 -5.29
N MET A 100 -8.85 -11.64 -5.41
CA MET A 100 -8.55 -10.82 -6.59
C MET A 100 -7.05 -10.59 -6.72
N LEU A 101 -6.38 -10.16 -5.64
CA LEU A 101 -4.93 -9.94 -5.63
C LEU A 101 -4.16 -11.22 -5.97
N HIS A 102 -4.60 -12.37 -5.46
CA HIS A 102 -4.00 -13.67 -5.81
C HIS A 102 -4.12 -13.96 -7.31
N ARG A 103 -5.29 -13.73 -7.92
CA ARG A 103 -5.48 -13.93 -9.36
C ARG A 103 -4.59 -13.01 -10.21
N VAL A 104 -4.46 -11.73 -9.81
CA VAL A 104 -3.56 -10.78 -10.48
C VAL A 104 -2.11 -11.25 -10.37
N ASP A 105 -1.71 -11.68 -9.17
CA ASP A 105 -0.37 -12.21 -8.91
C ASP A 105 -0.05 -13.44 -9.78
N MET A 106 -0.99 -14.37 -9.90
CA MET A 106 -0.84 -15.56 -10.79
C MET A 106 -0.62 -15.15 -12.25
N VAL A 107 -1.35 -14.16 -12.75
CA VAL A 107 -1.21 -13.65 -14.13
C VAL A 107 0.17 -13.02 -14.31
N CYS A 108 0.58 -12.16 -13.39
CA CYS A 108 1.90 -11.52 -13.40
C CYS A 108 3.04 -12.54 -13.31
N GLN A 109 2.92 -13.54 -12.44
CA GLN A 109 3.89 -14.63 -12.33
C GLN A 109 4.00 -15.42 -13.63
N LYS A 110 2.88 -15.73 -14.29
CA LYS A 110 2.88 -16.41 -15.58
C LYS A 110 3.57 -15.60 -16.66
N ALA A 111 3.26 -14.29 -16.72
CA ALA A 111 3.89 -13.38 -17.66
C ALA A 111 5.40 -13.27 -17.41
N TYR A 112 5.83 -13.14 -16.15
CA TYR A 112 7.24 -13.12 -15.77
C TYR A 112 7.98 -14.39 -16.23
N ASN A 113 7.37 -15.57 -16.04
CA ASN A 113 7.97 -16.84 -16.44
C ASN A 113 8.09 -16.98 -17.96
N LEU A 114 7.18 -16.39 -18.72
CA LEU A 114 7.17 -16.41 -20.18
C LEU A 114 7.94 -15.26 -20.82
N GLY A 115 8.40 -14.27 -20.05
CA GLY A 115 9.03 -13.05 -20.57
C GLY A 115 8.05 -12.14 -21.35
N VAL A 116 6.75 -12.23 -21.06
CA VAL A 116 5.69 -11.45 -21.70
C VAL A 116 5.38 -10.21 -20.87
N LYS A 117 5.37 -9.05 -21.50
CA LYS A 117 4.99 -7.79 -20.84
C LYS A 117 3.49 -7.69 -20.67
N ILE A 118 3.06 -7.19 -19.50
CA ILE A 118 1.65 -6.92 -19.18
C ILE A 118 1.48 -5.44 -18.87
N MET A 119 0.41 -4.86 -19.37
CA MET A 119 -0.05 -3.54 -19.03
C MET A 119 -1.37 -3.67 -18.26
N ILE A 120 -1.44 -3.06 -17.08
CA ILE A 120 -2.68 -2.96 -16.31
C ILE A 120 -3.30 -1.63 -16.66
N ASP A 121 -4.48 -1.67 -17.28
CA ASP A 121 -5.14 -0.48 -17.79
C ASP A 121 -5.87 0.29 -16.68
N ALA A 122 -6.00 1.58 -16.90
CA ALA A 122 -6.73 2.51 -16.04
C ALA A 122 -8.08 2.80 -16.68
N GLU A 123 -9.16 2.55 -15.97
CA GLU A 123 -10.50 2.69 -16.54
C GLU A 123 -11.38 3.66 -15.76
N TRP A 124 -11.48 3.51 -14.45
CA TRP A 124 -12.37 4.29 -13.60
C TRP A 124 -11.60 5.21 -12.66
N THR A 125 -11.82 6.51 -12.79
CA THR A 125 -11.15 7.52 -11.96
C THR A 125 -11.42 7.33 -10.45
N ALA A 126 -12.62 6.86 -10.07
CA ALA A 126 -12.99 6.65 -8.69
C ALA A 126 -12.16 5.53 -8.01
N ILE A 127 -11.81 4.47 -8.74
CA ILE A 127 -11.04 3.34 -8.22
C ILE A 127 -9.57 3.36 -8.66
N GLN A 128 -9.17 4.35 -9.44
CA GLN A 128 -7.80 4.46 -9.95
C GLN A 128 -6.71 4.40 -8.85
N PRO A 129 -6.88 5.07 -7.69
CA PRO A 129 -5.89 4.95 -6.61
C PRO A 129 -5.71 3.51 -6.10
N ALA A 130 -6.78 2.71 -6.10
CA ALA A 130 -6.71 1.30 -5.72
C ALA A 130 -6.00 0.47 -6.81
N ILE A 131 -6.29 0.74 -8.08
CA ILE A 131 -5.60 0.10 -9.21
C ILE A 131 -4.10 0.42 -9.15
N ASP A 132 -3.73 1.70 -8.99
CA ASP A 132 -2.34 2.14 -8.89
C ASP A 132 -1.59 1.43 -7.75
N ASN A 133 -2.23 1.28 -6.58
CA ASN A 133 -1.66 0.54 -5.45
C ASN A 133 -1.35 -0.93 -5.82
N VAL A 134 -2.32 -1.63 -6.41
CA VAL A 134 -2.13 -3.03 -6.86
C VAL A 134 -1.00 -3.12 -7.89
N VAL A 135 -0.99 -2.21 -8.87
CA VAL A 135 0.03 -2.22 -9.94
C VAL A 135 1.42 -1.99 -9.37
N VAL A 136 1.59 -1.01 -8.48
CA VAL A 136 2.88 -0.72 -7.85
C VAL A 136 3.41 -1.94 -7.09
N HIS A 137 2.55 -2.67 -6.36
CA HIS A 137 2.93 -3.90 -5.69
C HIS A 137 3.40 -4.99 -6.68
N MET A 138 2.69 -5.17 -7.79
CA MET A 138 3.09 -6.12 -8.83
C MET A 138 4.39 -5.69 -9.52
N MET A 139 4.56 -4.41 -9.82
CA MET A 139 5.80 -3.89 -10.40
C MET A 139 7.00 -4.13 -9.47
N ARG A 140 6.84 -3.87 -8.17
CA ARG A 140 7.89 -4.13 -7.18
C ARG A 140 8.27 -5.59 -7.07
N LYS A 141 7.31 -6.48 -7.22
CA LYS A 141 7.55 -7.92 -7.17
C LYS A 141 8.22 -8.45 -8.44
N TYR A 142 7.81 -8.00 -9.62
CA TYR A 142 8.15 -8.61 -10.90
C TYR A 142 9.11 -7.80 -11.79
N ASN A 143 9.39 -6.52 -11.48
CA ASN A 143 10.27 -5.67 -12.27
C ASN A 143 11.70 -5.53 -11.70
N ARG A 144 12.07 -6.32 -10.70
CA ARG A 144 13.40 -6.23 -10.05
C ARG A 144 14.51 -6.92 -10.85
N ASP A 145 14.15 -7.84 -11.72
CA ASP A 145 15.10 -8.58 -12.54
C ASP A 145 15.60 -7.70 -13.69
N THR A 146 16.84 -7.24 -13.57
CA THR A 146 17.46 -6.35 -14.57
C THR A 146 17.77 -7.05 -15.89
N GLU A 147 17.93 -8.38 -15.88
CA GLU A 147 18.22 -9.15 -17.10
C GLU A 147 16.96 -9.32 -17.95
N LYS A 148 15.82 -9.57 -17.32
CA LYS A 148 14.52 -9.67 -18.02
C LYS A 148 13.92 -8.32 -18.34
N GLY A 149 14.32 -7.28 -17.60
CA GLY A 149 13.71 -5.97 -17.66
C GLY A 149 12.27 -5.96 -17.10
N PRO A 150 11.58 -4.81 -17.17
CA PRO A 150 10.26 -4.66 -16.60
C PRO A 150 9.22 -5.51 -17.36
N ILE A 151 8.36 -6.19 -16.59
CA ILE A 151 7.28 -7.05 -17.08
C ILE A 151 5.92 -6.41 -16.85
N VAL A 152 5.71 -5.78 -15.70
CA VAL A 152 4.43 -5.16 -15.33
C VAL A 152 4.49 -3.65 -15.54
N PHE A 153 3.48 -3.10 -16.19
CA PHE A 153 3.37 -1.68 -16.51
C PHE A 153 2.04 -1.13 -16.03
N ASN A 154 2.05 0.12 -15.57
CA ASN A 154 0.85 0.89 -15.26
C ASN A 154 0.43 1.75 -16.46
N THR A 155 -0.82 2.17 -16.48
CA THR A 155 -1.37 3.09 -17.47
C THR A 155 -1.75 4.42 -16.82
N PHE A 156 -1.23 5.53 -17.35
CA PHE A 156 -1.60 6.88 -16.96
C PHE A 156 -2.47 7.51 -18.03
N GLN A 157 -3.71 7.87 -17.68
CA GLN A 157 -4.66 8.54 -18.57
C GLN A 157 -4.33 10.04 -18.62
N THR A 158 -3.51 10.45 -19.57
CA THR A 158 -2.93 11.81 -19.66
C THR A 158 -3.94 12.93 -19.91
N TYR A 159 -5.17 12.60 -20.32
CA TYR A 159 -6.27 13.54 -20.47
C TYR A 159 -6.91 13.98 -19.14
N LEU A 160 -6.60 13.28 -18.04
CA LEU A 160 -7.09 13.66 -16.71
C LEU A 160 -6.30 14.85 -16.16
N LYS A 161 -7.00 15.77 -15.48
CA LYS A 161 -6.41 17.00 -14.92
C LYS A 161 -5.29 16.74 -13.93
N ASP A 162 -5.36 15.64 -13.20
CA ASP A 162 -4.43 15.22 -12.15
C ASP A 162 -3.33 14.25 -12.64
N ALA A 163 -3.34 13.88 -13.92
CA ALA A 163 -2.41 12.88 -14.45
C ALA A 163 -0.92 13.20 -14.23
N ARG A 164 -0.56 14.48 -14.19
CA ARG A 164 0.84 14.89 -13.94
C ARG A 164 1.25 14.89 -12.47
N PHE A 165 0.33 14.63 -11.55
CA PHE A 165 0.58 14.57 -10.11
C PHE A 165 0.49 13.13 -9.54
N ARG A 166 0.30 12.15 -10.41
CA ARG A 166 0.21 10.72 -10.08
C ARG A 166 1.54 10.02 -10.26
#